data_d2ebf0b824ee5ae02c4cfa115f3dab34
#
_entry.id   d2ebf0b824ee5ae02c4cfa115f3dab34
#
_cell.length_a   1.000
_cell.length_b   1.000
_cell.length_c   1.000
_cell.angle_alpha   90.00
_cell.angle_beta   90.00
_cell.angle_gamma   90.00
#
_symmetry.space_group_name_H-M   'P 1'
#
loop_
_entity.id
_entity.type
_entity.pdbx_description
1 polymer ?
#
loop_
_entity_poly.entity_id
_entity_poly.type
_entity_poly.pdbx_seq_one_letter_code
_entity_poly.pdbx_strand_id
1 'polypeptide(L)'
;MKILVSACLMGENCKYNGGNNYSEKLHEFLKGHDVIMVCPEVMGGLPTPRLPSEIVGDRVVNSGGIDVTNEFVLGANKAMEYITGIDMAILQSRSPSCGTNEIYDGTFSGNKIKGDGIFVRMLKEKGIKVVDIKDL
;
A
#
# COMPACT_ATOMS: atom_id res chain seq x y z
N MET A 1 0.20 20.69 4.33
CA MET A 1 -0.77 19.65 3.93
C MET A 1 -0.76 18.51 4.93
N LYS A 2 -1.81 17.75 4.97
CA LYS A 2 -1.89 16.50 5.72
C LYS A 2 -1.76 15.35 4.71
N ILE A 3 -0.70 14.55 4.85
CA ILE A 3 -0.29 13.56 3.85
C ILE A 3 -0.28 12.17 4.48
N LEU A 4 -0.98 11.22 3.85
CA LEU A 4 -0.97 9.82 4.26
C LEU A 4 0.10 9.09 3.44
N VAL A 5 0.91 8.27 4.09
CA VAL A 5 2.00 7.56 3.43
C VAL A 5 2.04 6.08 3.83
N SER A 6 2.57 5.25 2.95
CA SER A 6 2.89 3.86 3.31
C SER A 6 3.98 3.87 4.38
N ALA A 7 3.73 3.21 5.50
CA ALA A 7 4.63 3.21 6.66
C ALA A 7 6.03 2.67 6.33
N CYS A 8 6.14 1.71 5.41
CA CYS A 8 7.42 1.17 4.99
C CYS A 8 8.33 2.22 4.33
N LEU A 9 7.76 3.25 3.73
CA LEU A 9 8.51 4.36 3.11
C LEU A 9 9.17 5.27 4.15
N MET A 10 8.72 5.20 5.38
CA MET A 10 9.24 5.99 6.51
C MET A 10 10.19 5.19 7.40
N GLY A 11 10.59 4.00 6.97
CA GLY A 11 11.54 3.15 7.69
C GLY A 11 10.91 2.13 8.63
N GLU A 12 9.57 2.02 8.66
CA GLU A 12 8.92 0.96 9.43
C GLU A 12 9.17 -0.40 8.79
N ASN A 13 9.56 -1.38 9.59
CA ASN A 13 9.89 -2.74 9.13
C ASN A 13 8.62 -3.58 8.94
N CYS A 14 7.69 -3.07 8.15
CA CYS A 14 6.38 -3.69 7.91
C CYS A 14 6.23 -4.29 6.50
N LYS A 15 7.28 -4.25 5.70
CA LYS A 15 7.32 -4.89 4.39
C LYS A 15 7.24 -6.42 4.56
N TYR A 16 6.75 -7.12 3.52
CA TYR A 16 6.51 -8.57 3.61
C TYR A 16 7.73 -9.38 4.08
N ASN A 17 8.94 -8.95 3.77
CA ASN A 17 10.18 -9.64 4.15
C ASN A 17 10.75 -9.18 5.51
N GLY A 18 10.03 -8.33 6.25
CA GLY A 18 10.49 -7.78 7.53
C GLY A 18 11.39 -6.56 7.39
N GLY A 19 11.61 -6.09 6.18
CA GLY A 19 12.39 -4.88 5.92
C GLY A 19 11.50 -3.65 5.74
N ASN A 20 12.08 -2.62 5.12
CA ASN A 20 11.39 -1.38 4.81
C ASN A 20 11.81 -0.87 3.43
N ASN A 21 11.13 0.16 2.96
CA ASN A 21 11.41 0.84 1.71
C ASN A 21 11.71 2.32 1.97
N TYR A 22 12.48 2.63 3.00
CA TYR A 22 12.76 4.00 3.40
C TYR A 22 13.15 4.86 2.20
N SER A 23 12.49 6.02 2.07
CA SER A 23 12.75 6.99 1.02
C SER A 23 13.19 8.31 1.62
N GLU A 24 14.45 8.66 1.43
CA GLU A 24 14.99 9.93 1.88
C GLU A 24 14.31 11.09 1.14
N LYS A 25 14.04 10.92 -0.14
CA LYS A 25 13.33 11.92 -0.96
C LYS A 25 11.94 12.20 -0.40
N LEU A 26 11.20 11.18 0.02
CA LEU A 26 9.90 11.36 0.65
C LEU A 26 10.05 12.07 1.98
N HIS A 27 11.01 11.66 2.80
CA HIS A 27 11.25 12.28 4.10
C HIS A 27 11.48 13.80 3.95
N GLU A 28 12.31 14.20 2.98
CA GLU A 28 12.54 15.62 2.69
C GLU A 28 11.27 16.33 2.21
N PHE A 29 10.50 15.69 1.33
CA PHE A 29 9.24 16.25 0.83
C PHE A 29 8.24 16.50 1.96
N LEU A 30 8.22 15.64 2.98
CA LEU A 30 7.25 15.71 4.07
C LEU A 30 7.57 16.75 5.12
N LYS A 31 8.75 17.38 5.10
CA LYS A 31 9.12 18.42 6.07
C LYS A 31 8.11 19.58 6.03
N GLY A 32 7.62 19.96 7.20
CA GLY A 32 6.62 21.01 7.33
C GLY A 32 5.18 20.58 7.06
N HIS A 33 4.94 19.28 6.82
CA HIS A 33 3.61 18.73 6.61
C HIS A 33 3.22 17.80 7.76
N ASP A 34 1.91 17.64 7.96
CA ASP A 34 1.39 16.62 8.88
C ASP A 34 1.40 15.26 8.16
N VAL A 35 1.93 14.23 8.82
CA VAL A 35 2.14 12.91 8.21
C VAL A 35 1.37 11.85 8.98
N ILE A 36 0.63 11.02 8.24
CA ILE A 36 -0.03 9.83 8.79
C ILE A 36 0.55 8.62 8.08
N MET A 37 1.07 7.66 8.85
CA MET A 37 1.64 6.42 8.32
C MET A 37 0.64 5.27 8.47
N VAL A 38 0.46 4.49 7.41
CA VAL A 38 -0.38 3.28 7.44
C VAL A 38 0.32 2.13 6.74
N CYS A 39 0.04 0.91 7.20
CA CYS A 39 0.38 -0.32 6.49
C CYS A 39 -0.89 -1.18 6.46
N PRO A 40 -1.68 -1.11 5.38
CA PRO A 40 -2.93 -1.86 5.32
C PRO A 40 -2.77 -3.37 5.52
N GLU A 41 -1.67 -3.94 5.08
CA GLU A 41 -1.42 -5.38 5.23
C GLU A 41 -1.27 -5.78 6.69
N VAL A 42 -0.49 -5.02 7.46
CA VAL A 42 -0.34 -5.25 8.90
C VAL A 42 -1.65 -4.95 9.64
N MET A 43 -2.34 -3.88 9.27
CA MET A 43 -3.64 -3.52 9.84
C MET A 43 -4.70 -4.61 9.60
N GLY A 44 -4.58 -5.36 8.53
CA GLY A 44 -5.45 -6.50 8.22
C GLY A 44 -5.12 -7.77 8.98
N GLY A 45 -4.09 -7.75 9.82
CA GLY A 45 -3.70 -8.88 10.64
C GLY A 45 -2.66 -9.81 9.99
N LEU A 46 -2.07 -9.42 8.85
CA LEU A 46 -1.01 -10.22 8.26
C LEU A 46 0.28 -10.11 9.08
N PRO A 47 0.98 -11.24 9.30
CA PRO A 47 2.24 -11.21 10.05
C PRO A 47 3.37 -10.55 9.26
N THR A 48 4.41 -10.17 9.95
CA THR A 48 5.67 -9.71 9.38
C THR A 48 6.80 -10.57 9.96
N PRO A 49 7.59 -11.31 9.18
CA PRO A 49 7.50 -11.44 7.72
C PRO A 49 6.30 -12.28 7.25
N ARG A 50 6.00 -12.21 5.97
CA ARG A 50 4.92 -12.95 5.32
C ARG A 50 5.28 -13.23 3.86
N LEU A 51 4.59 -14.18 3.24
CA LEU A 51 4.78 -14.45 1.82
C LEU A 51 4.24 -13.26 1.00
N PRO A 52 4.90 -12.92 -0.12
CA PRO A 52 4.40 -11.89 -1.02
C PRO A 52 3.05 -12.31 -1.62
N SER A 53 2.18 -11.34 -1.87
CA SER A 53 0.86 -11.56 -2.43
C SER A 53 0.68 -10.78 -3.72
N GLU A 54 -0.20 -11.27 -4.60
CA GLU A 54 -0.60 -10.58 -5.82
C GLU A 54 -2.11 -10.66 -6.00
N ILE A 55 -2.66 -9.70 -6.75
CA ILE A 55 -4.08 -9.72 -7.11
C ILE A 55 -4.26 -10.68 -8.27
N VAL A 56 -5.14 -11.68 -8.07
CA VAL A 56 -5.49 -12.68 -9.06
C VAL A 56 -7.00 -12.57 -9.30
N GLY A 57 -7.40 -11.92 -10.38
CA GLY A 57 -8.81 -11.64 -10.64
C GLY A 57 -9.39 -10.68 -9.60
N ASP A 58 -10.39 -11.12 -8.86
CA ASP A 58 -11.02 -10.37 -7.77
C ASP A 58 -10.50 -10.79 -6.38
N ARG A 59 -9.46 -11.66 -6.33
CA ARG A 59 -8.89 -12.18 -5.10
C ARG A 59 -7.45 -11.73 -4.91
N VAL A 60 -6.98 -11.73 -3.67
CA VAL A 60 -5.57 -11.55 -3.34
C VAL A 60 -5.05 -12.87 -2.80
N VAL A 61 -3.99 -13.39 -3.42
CA VAL A 61 -3.43 -14.71 -3.12
C VAL A 61 -1.95 -14.57 -2.83
N ASN A 62 -1.44 -15.25 -1.80
CA ASN A 62 0.00 -15.25 -1.53
C ASN A 62 0.74 -16.29 -2.39
N SER A 63 2.05 -16.24 -2.39
CA SER A 63 2.91 -17.13 -3.18
C SER A 63 2.79 -18.61 -2.77
N GLY A 64 2.22 -18.90 -1.61
CA GLY A 64 1.91 -20.24 -1.15
C GLY A 64 0.54 -20.74 -1.60
N GLY A 65 -0.19 -19.96 -2.41
CA GLY A 65 -1.51 -20.31 -2.92
C GLY A 65 -2.65 -20.04 -1.94
N ILE A 66 -2.40 -19.36 -0.83
CA ILE A 66 -3.42 -19.08 0.18
C ILE A 66 -4.11 -17.76 -0.17
N ASP A 67 -5.45 -17.77 -0.18
CA ASP A 67 -6.27 -16.58 -0.38
C ASP A 67 -6.23 -15.72 0.89
N VAL A 68 -5.77 -14.49 0.74
CA VAL A 68 -5.65 -13.50 1.83
C VAL A 68 -6.49 -12.25 1.54
N THR A 69 -7.49 -12.38 0.68
CA THR A 69 -8.36 -11.26 0.29
C THR A 69 -9.00 -10.59 1.50
N ASN A 70 -9.52 -11.38 2.45
CA ASN A 70 -10.20 -10.81 3.61
C ASN A 70 -9.28 -9.93 4.46
N GLU A 71 -8.02 -10.35 4.63
CA GLU A 71 -7.03 -9.58 5.37
C GLU A 71 -6.69 -8.27 4.64
N PHE A 72 -6.55 -8.30 3.33
CA PHE A 72 -6.30 -7.10 2.54
C PHE A 72 -7.48 -6.14 2.58
N VAL A 73 -8.70 -6.64 2.48
CA VAL A 73 -9.91 -5.80 2.55
C VAL A 73 -10.08 -5.21 3.96
N LEU A 74 -9.91 -6.03 5.00
CA LEU A 74 -10.00 -5.57 6.39
C LEU A 74 -8.96 -4.47 6.66
N GLY A 75 -7.72 -4.68 6.23
CA GLY A 75 -6.65 -3.72 6.43
C GLY A 75 -6.88 -2.41 5.67
N ALA A 76 -7.39 -2.49 4.45
CA ALA A 76 -7.75 -1.32 3.67
C ALA A 76 -8.86 -0.52 4.38
N ASN A 77 -9.90 -1.20 4.88
CA ASN A 77 -10.97 -0.55 5.63
C ASN A 77 -10.46 0.11 6.91
N LYS A 78 -9.55 -0.53 7.63
CA LYS A 78 -8.93 0.08 8.82
C LYS A 78 -8.10 1.30 8.47
N ALA A 79 -7.33 1.23 7.39
CA ALA A 79 -6.54 2.37 6.93
C ALA A 79 -7.43 3.55 6.51
N MET A 80 -8.60 3.28 5.95
CA MET A 80 -9.57 4.32 5.58
C MET A 80 -10.08 5.12 6.78
N GLU A 81 -9.96 4.61 8.01
CA GLU A 81 -10.33 5.36 9.21
C GLU A 81 -9.41 6.56 9.46
N TYR A 82 -8.25 6.62 8.81
CA TYR A 82 -7.24 7.67 8.98
C TYR A 82 -7.27 8.74 7.90
N ILE A 83 -8.21 8.70 6.96
CA ILE A 83 -8.19 9.61 5.82
C ILE A 83 -8.86 10.96 6.04
N THR A 84 -9.46 11.20 7.21
CA THR A 84 -10.17 12.45 7.48
C THR A 84 -9.22 13.64 7.36
N GLY A 85 -9.54 14.55 6.44
CA GLY A 85 -8.78 15.78 6.24
C GLY A 85 -7.45 15.62 5.50
N ILE A 86 -7.14 14.44 4.96
CA ILE A 86 -5.90 14.30 4.17
C ILE A 86 -6.04 14.99 2.81
N ASP A 87 -4.93 15.58 2.36
CA ASP A 87 -4.86 16.27 1.08
C ASP A 87 -4.40 15.34 -0.04
N MET A 88 -3.57 14.38 0.29
CA MET A 88 -3.05 13.40 -0.68
C MET A 88 -2.46 12.19 0.05
N ALA A 89 -2.24 11.13 -0.72
CA ALA A 89 -1.54 9.93 -0.26
C ALA A 89 -0.35 9.66 -1.17
N ILE A 90 0.79 9.29 -0.58
CA ILE A 90 2.00 8.87 -1.29
C ILE A 90 2.31 7.46 -0.84
N LEU A 91 2.25 6.50 -1.76
CA LEU A 91 2.21 5.09 -1.42
C LEU A 91 3.30 4.28 -2.14
N GLN A 92 3.65 3.13 -1.54
CA GLN A 92 4.61 2.19 -2.09
C GLN A 92 4.11 1.58 -3.39
N SER A 93 5.04 1.40 -4.35
CA SER A 93 4.74 0.86 -5.68
C SER A 93 4.28 -0.60 -5.63
N ARG A 94 3.35 -0.94 -6.50
CA ARG A 94 3.02 -2.30 -6.98
C ARG A 94 2.46 -3.29 -5.97
N SER A 95 2.28 -2.93 -4.71
CA SER A 95 1.70 -3.86 -3.74
C SER A 95 0.20 -4.06 -3.98
N PRO A 96 -0.38 -5.20 -3.55
CA PRO A 96 -1.82 -5.41 -3.66
C PRO A 96 -2.66 -4.44 -2.84
N SER A 97 -2.07 -3.73 -1.87
CA SER A 97 -2.76 -2.70 -1.09
C SER A 97 -2.47 -1.29 -1.60
N CYS A 98 -1.20 -0.93 -1.76
CA CYS A 98 -0.73 0.44 -2.02
C CYS A 98 -0.34 0.73 -3.47
N GLY A 99 -0.31 -0.27 -4.35
CA GLY A 99 0.06 -0.09 -5.75
C GLY A 99 -0.85 0.94 -6.45
N THR A 100 -0.24 1.92 -7.11
CA THR A 100 -0.95 3.02 -7.74
C THR A 100 -0.69 2.98 -9.24
N ASN A 101 -1.75 2.75 -10.01
CA ASN A 101 -1.74 2.63 -11.47
C ASN A 101 -0.96 1.43 -12.03
N GLU A 102 -0.19 0.74 -11.22
CA GLU A 102 0.60 -0.43 -11.62
C GLU A 102 0.65 -1.45 -10.49
N ILE A 103 0.37 -2.71 -10.81
CA ILE A 103 0.44 -3.85 -9.89
C ILE A 103 1.07 -5.03 -10.62
N TYR A 104 1.44 -6.07 -9.88
CA TYR A 104 1.83 -7.34 -10.49
C TYR A 104 0.61 -8.05 -11.07
N ASP A 105 0.83 -8.86 -12.12
CA ASP A 105 -0.24 -9.45 -12.93
C ASP A 105 -0.92 -10.69 -12.33
N GLY A 106 -0.48 -11.15 -11.17
CA GLY A 106 -1.05 -12.32 -10.50
C GLY A 106 -0.38 -13.65 -10.85
N THR A 107 0.66 -13.64 -11.69
CA THR A 107 1.37 -14.86 -12.10
C THR A 107 2.62 -15.14 -11.29
N PHE A 108 3.00 -14.25 -10.37
CA PHE A 108 4.22 -14.32 -9.56
C PHE A 108 5.49 -14.42 -10.41
N SER A 109 5.48 -13.81 -11.58
CA SER A 109 6.58 -13.83 -12.55
C SER A 109 7.33 -12.51 -12.68
N GLY A 110 6.94 -11.48 -11.91
CA GLY A 110 7.51 -10.15 -12.01
C GLY A 110 6.89 -9.28 -13.10
N ASN A 111 5.93 -9.80 -13.84
CA ASN A 111 5.21 -9.04 -14.86
C ASN A 111 4.21 -8.07 -14.22
N LYS A 112 4.11 -6.88 -14.78
CA LYS A 112 3.27 -5.80 -14.27
C LYS A 112 2.17 -5.47 -15.26
N ILE A 113 1.02 -5.02 -14.72
CA ILE A 113 -0.12 -4.57 -15.49
C ILE A 113 -0.66 -3.26 -14.91
N LYS A 114 -1.48 -2.56 -15.67
CA LYS A 114 -2.23 -1.41 -15.16
C LYS A 114 -3.23 -1.90 -14.11
N GLY A 115 -3.29 -1.23 -13.00
CA GLY A 115 -4.23 -1.53 -11.94
C GLY A 115 -3.86 -0.84 -10.65
N ASP A 116 -4.76 -0.96 -9.67
CA ASP A 116 -4.60 -0.36 -8.35
C ASP A 116 -4.74 -1.41 -7.27
N GLY A 117 -3.99 -1.23 -6.18
CA GLY A 117 -4.17 -2.01 -4.97
C GLY A 117 -5.53 -1.76 -4.32
N ILE A 118 -5.93 -2.64 -3.41
CA ILE A 118 -7.25 -2.58 -2.76
C ILE A 118 -7.47 -1.25 -2.05
N PHE A 119 -6.50 -0.80 -1.25
CA PHE A 119 -6.60 0.47 -0.52
C PHE A 119 -6.66 1.66 -1.49
N VAL A 120 -5.86 1.64 -2.55
CA VAL A 120 -5.84 2.71 -3.56
C VAL A 120 -7.19 2.86 -4.24
N ARG A 121 -7.86 1.75 -4.56
CA ARG A 121 -9.21 1.80 -5.13
C ARG A 121 -10.17 2.56 -4.23
N MET A 122 -10.11 2.28 -2.92
CA MET A 122 -10.95 2.97 -1.94
C MET A 122 -10.63 4.46 -1.84
N LEU A 123 -9.35 4.84 -1.86
CA LEU A 123 -8.92 6.24 -1.83
C LEU A 123 -9.42 7.00 -3.06
N LYS A 124 -9.28 6.41 -4.24
CA LYS A 124 -9.73 7.02 -5.49
C LYS A 124 -11.25 7.21 -5.53
N GLU A 125 -12.01 6.25 -5.00
CA GLU A 125 -13.47 6.38 -4.87
C GLU A 125 -13.88 7.56 -4.00
N LYS A 126 -13.06 7.92 -3.02
CA LYS A 126 -13.27 9.10 -2.17
C LYS A 126 -12.74 10.40 -2.78
N GLY A 127 -12.20 10.35 -4.00
CA GLY A 127 -11.66 11.52 -4.66
C GLY A 127 -10.32 12.00 -4.12
N ILE A 128 -9.61 11.16 -3.39
CA ILE A 128 -8.30 11.49 -2.81
C ILE A 128 -7.20 11.31 -3.86
N LYS A 129 -6.35 12.32 -3.99
CA LYS A 129 -5.17 12.26 -4.87
C LYS A 129 -4.18 11.22 -4.32
N VAL A 130 -3.79 10.27 -5.18
CA VAL A 130 -2.81 9.23 -4.83
C VAL A 130 -1.62 9.32 -5.77
N VAL A 131 -0.41 9.27 -5.19
CA VAL A 131 0.85 9.35 -5.92
C VAL A 131 1.67 8.11 -5.60
N ASP A 132 2.20 7.45 -6.63
CA ASP A 132 3.18 6.37 -6.46
C ASP A 132 4.51 7.00 -6.04
N ILE A 133 5.20 6.37 -5.09
CA ILE A 133 6.50 6.89 -4.61
C ILE A 133 7.51 7.10 -5.77
N LYS A 134 7.45 6.28 -6.81
CA LYS A 134 8.35 6.42 -7.96
C LYS A 134 8.14 7.72 -8.73
N ASP A 135 6.97 8.32 -8.62
CA ASP A 135 6.59 9.55 -9.33
C ASP A 135 6.81 10.82 -8.48
N LEU A 136 7.36 10.67 -7.31
CA LEU A 136 7.62 11.81 -6.43
C LEU A 136 8.82 12.63 -6.88
#